data_be1711d7f67a5c339be5fa2495b6868a
#
_entry.id   be1711d7f67a5c339be5fa2495b6868a
#
_cell.length_a   1.000
_cell.length_b   1.000
_cell.length_c   1.000
_cell.angle_alpha   90.00
_cell.angle_beta   90.00
_cell.angle_gamma   90.00
#
_symmetry.space_group_name_H-M   'P 1'
#
loop_
_entity.id
_entity.type
_entity.pdbx_description
1 polymer ?
#
loop_
_entity_poly.entity_id
_entity_poly.type
_entity_poly.pdbx_seq_one_letter_code
_entity_poly.pdbx_strand_id
1 'polypeptide(L)'
;GMQAEHVHEDGSVCTEEHAHDMHGAAEAEGETREGTLAAADEHIWLSLRLAVKSCKAIEDALCIVLPEEEENIRTNAETYGNELRALEQEYATVIAGSESDVVIVADRFPFVYMMEDYGIEYYAAFPGCSTESEADFETVVFLAEKVKEFQSDTLLITESGTDVLAEAVYENAGVSGETAVLHSMQAVYRDDMEAGASYLGYMEENLEVLKEVLN
;
A
#
# COMPACT_ATOMS: atom_id res chain seq x y z
N GLY A 1 26.78 -41.72 30.47
CA GLY A 1 25.76 -40.80 30.12
C GLY A 1 24.41 -41.25 30.67
N MET A 2 23.76 -40.43 31.44
CA MET A 2 22.39 -40.67 31.91
C MET A 2 21.45 -39.99 30.92
N GLN A 3 20.55 -40.75 30.34
CA GLN A 3 19.39 -40.21 29.62
C GLN A 3 18.32 -39.83 30.62
N ALA A 4 17.81 -38.64 30.52
CA ALA A 4 16.68 -38.18 31.31
C ALA A 4 15.40 -38.44 30.52
N GLU A 5 14.57 -39.32 31.04
CA GLU A 5 13.20 -39.53 30.53
C GLU A 5 12.26 -38.57 31.25
N HIS A 6 11.48 -37.78 30.46
CA HIS A 6 10.37 -36.99 30.96
C HIS A 6 9.08 -37.73 30.67
N VAL A 7 8.32 -37.99 31.73
CA VAL A 7 6.96 -38.57 31.68
C VAL A 7 5.94 -37.47 31.93
N HIS A 8 4.97 -37.34 31.02
CA HIS A 8 3.84 -36.45 31.19
C HIS A 8 2.74 -37.06 32.08
N GLU A 9 1.93 -36.23 32.73
CA GLU A 9 0.85 -36.68 33.62
C GLU A 9 -0.25 -37.51 32.98
N ASP A 10 -0.24 -37.65 31.63
CA ASP A 10 -1.15 -38.48 30.84
C ASP A 10 -0.59 -39.88 30.50
N GLY A 11 0.61 -40.18 30.95
CA GLY A 11 1.23 -41.50 30.81
C GLY A 11 1.88 -41.78 29.47
N SER A 12 2.15 -40.77 28.62
CA SER A 12 2.89 -40.91 27.37
C SER A 12 4.38 -40.68 27.57
N VAL A 13 5.21 -41.51 26.89
CA VAL A 13 6.67 -41.43 26.89
C VAL A 13 7.13 -40.95 25.52
N CYS A 14 7.90 -39.87 25.48
CA CYS A 14 8.54 -39.39 24.26
C CYS A 14 9.98 -39.92 24.17
N THR A 15 10.29 -40.70 23.14
CA THR A 15 11.67 -41.04 22.76
C THR A 15 12.12 -40.08 21.66
N GLU A 16 13.18 -39.31 21.94
CA GLU A 16 13.84 -38.47 20.93
C GLU A 16 14.66 -39.34 19.97
N GLU A 17 14.17 -39.53 18.76
CA GLU A 17 15.02 -39.89 17.64
C GLU A 17 15.35 -38.63 16.85
N HIS A 18 16.60 -38.17 16.98
CA HIS A 18 17.16 -37.12 16.13
C HIS A 18 17.41 -37.66 14.73
N ALA A 19 16.54 -37.38 13.81
CA ALA A 19 16.82 -37.42 12.38
C ALA A 19 17.20 -36.01 11.92
N HIS A 20 18.50 -35.82 11.61
CA HIS A 20 18.95 -34.66 10.85
C HIS A 20 18.49 -34.83 9.41
N ASP A 21 17.43 -34.13 9.02
CA ASP A 21 17.14 -33.86 7.61
C ASP A 21 17.38 -32.38 7.34
N MET A 22 18.48 -32.13 6.65
CA MET A 22 18.83 -30.87 6.04
C MET A 22 18.01 -30.73 4.75
N HIS A 23 16.89 -30.09 4.81
CA HIS A 23 16.24 -29.40 3.69
C HIS A 23 15.26 -28.38 4.25
N GLY A 24 15.79 -27.23 4.65
CA GLY A 24 15.02 -26.03 4.83
C GLY A 24 15.28 -25.12 3.63
N ALA A 25 14.62 -25.37 2.52
CA ALA A 25 14.35 -24.30 1.59
C ALA A 25 13.28 -23.43 2.27
N ALA A 26 13.70 -22.29 2.78
CA ALA A 26 12.79 -21.23 3.17
C ALA A 26 12.16 -20.75 1.86
N GLU A 27 10.95 -21.24 1.59
CA GLU A 27 10.07 -20.57 0.64
C GLU A 27 9.74 -19.21 1.25
N ALA A 28 10.40 -18.17 0.74
CA ALA A 28 9.93 -16.80 0.91
C ALA A 28 8.58 -16.72 0.18
N GLU A 29 7.54 -17.02 0.93
CA GLU A 29 6.17 -16.76 0.47
C GLU A 29 6.03 -15.24 0.45
N GLY A 30 6.32 -14.64 -0.71
CA GLY A 30 5.77 -13.36 -1.08
C GLY A 30 4.26 -13.52 -1.02
N GLU A 31 3.66 -13.04 0.06
CA GLU A 31 2.22 -13.06 0.22
C GLU A 31 1.57 -12.16 -0.85
N THR A 32 1.26 -12.76 -1.99
CA THR A 32 0.09 -12.34 -2.74
C THR A 32 -1.09 -12.68 -1.85
N ARG A 33 -1.65 -11.70 -1.19
CA ARG A 33 -2.77 -11.88 -0.26
C ARG A 33 -4.05 -12.21 -1.00
N GLU A 34 -4.23 -13.49 -1.34
CA GLU A 34 -5.54 -14.07 -1.47
C GLU A 34 -6.08 -14.41 -0.07
N GLY A 35 -7.09 -13.62 0.36
CA GLY A 35 -8.13 -14.10 1.25
C GLY A 35 -7.75 -14.51 2.67
N THR A 36 -7.23 -13.61 3.48
CA THR A 36 -7.53 -13.62 4.91
C THR A 36 -8.21 -12.29 5.23
N LEU A 37 -9.28 -12.33 6.06
CA LEU A 37 -9.80 -11.13 6.74
C LEU A 37 -8.69 -10.63 7.67
N ALA A 38 -7.66 -10.02 7.08
CA ALA A 38 -6.72 -9.20 7.79
C ALA A 38 -7.53 -8.08 8.46
N ALA A 39 -7.08 -7.57 9.59
CA ALA A 39 -7.63 -6.37 10.16
C ALA A 39 -7.83 -5.37 9.03
N ALA A 40 -9.04 -4.80 8.91
CA ALA A 40 -9.35 -3.87 7.83
C ALA A 40 -8.27 -2.79 7.84
N ASP A 41 -7.65 -2.57 6.69
CA ASP A 41 -6.67 -1.50 6.53
C ASP A 41 -7.35 -0.16 6.79
N GLU A 42 -6.71 0.72 7.54
CA GLU A 42 -7.29 2.00 7.93
C GLU A 42 -7.21 3.08 6.85
N HIS A 43 -6.42 2.89 5.79
CA HIS A 43 -6.13 3.90 4.77
C HIS A 43 -7.26 4.06 3.73
N ILE A 44 -8.51 4.09 4.21
CA ILE A 44 -9.71 4.15 3.37
C ILE A 44 -9.79 5.40 2.50
N TRP A 45 -9.12 6.49 2.92
CA TRP A 45 -9.11 7.76 2.16
C TRP A 45 -8.32 7.68 0.86
N LEU A 46 -7.47 6.67 0.67
CA LEU A 46 -6.71 6.46 -0.57
C LEU A 46 -7.54 5.78 -1.67
N SER A 47 -8.75 5.35 -1.36
CA SER A 47 -9.74 4.92 -2.35
C SER A 47 -10.74 6.05 -2.62
N LEU A 48 -10.82 6.52 -3.86
CA LEU A 48 -11.82 7.52 -4.27
C LEU A 48 -13.25 7.01 -4.08
N ARG A 49 -13.48 5.71 -4.27
CA ARG A 49 -14.78 5.06 -4.02
C ARG A 49 -15.18 5.09 -2.54
N LEU A 50 -14.20 4.85 -1.65
CA LEU A 50 -14.44 4.93 -0.20
C LEU A 50 -14.51 6.40 0.27
N ALA A 51 -13.76 7.32 -0.34
CA ALA A 51 -13.83 8.74 -0.06
C ALA A 51 -15.24 9.30 -0.37
N VAL A 52 -15.86 8.93 -1.49
CA VAL A 52 -17.26 9.29 -1.81
C VAL A 52 -18.23 8.78 -0.74
N LYS A 53 -18.06 7.54 -0.28
CA LYS A 53 -18.90 6.97 0.80
C LYS A 53 -18.68 7.69 2.13
N SER A 54 -17.44 8.06 2.44
CA SER A 54 -17.08 8.82 3.64
C SER A 54 -17.70 10.23 3.61
N CYS A 55 -17.64 10.92 2.47
CA CYS A 55 -18.31 12.21 2.29
C CYS A 55 -19.81 12.10 2.53
N LYS A 56 -20.46 11.05 2.04
CA LYS A 56 -21.88 10.82 2.28
C LYS A 56 -22.21 10.58 3.76
N ALA A 57 -21.39 9.81 4.46
CA ALA A 57 -21.57 9.59 5.88
C ALA A 57 -21.39 10.87 6.71
N ILE A 58 -20.44 11.73 6.32
CA ILE A 58 -20.21 13.03 6.93
C ILE A 58 -21.40 13.98 6.66
N GLU A 59 -21.87 14.03 5.42
CA GLU A 59 -23.08 14.79 5.04
C GLU A 59 -24.27 14.41 5.94
N ASP A 60 -24.58 13.12 6.04
CA ASP A 60 -25.72 12.65 6.82
C ASP A 60 -25.57 13.00 8.31
N ALA A 61 -24.36 12.88 8.86
CA ALA A 61 -24.08 13.26 10.24
C ALA A 61 -24.22 14.78 10.47
N LEU A 62 -23.72 15.59 9.56
CA LEU A 62 -23.83 17.06 9.64
C LEU A 62 -25.27 17.54 9.53
N CYS A 63 -26.09 16.96 8.66
CA CYS A 63 -27.51 17.30 8.55
C CYS A 63 -28.30 17.00 9.82
N ILE A 64 -27.90 15.97 10.60
CA ILE A 64 -28.50 15.68 11.91
C ILE A 64 -28.11 16.74 12.95
N VAL A 65 -26.86 17.20 12.93
CA VAL A 65 -26.31 18.11 13.96
C VAL A 65 -26.68 19.58 13.64
N LEU A 66 -26.78 19.92 12.36
CA LEU A 66 -27.03 21.28 11.83
C LEU A 66 -28.22 21.28 10.87
N PRO A 67 -29.44 20.97 11.32
CA PRO A 67 -30.57 20.82 10.44
C PRO A 67 -30.95 22.13 9.72
N GLU A 68 -30.62 23.30 10.27
CA GLU A 68 -30.82 24.62 9.63
C GLU A 68 -29.90 24.86 8.43
N GLU A 69 -28.81 24.12 8.32
CA GLU A 69 -27.83 24.19 7.22
C GLU A 69 -27.96 23.02 6.22
N GLU A 70 -28.99 22.20 6.36
CA GLU A 70 -29.12 20.94 5.58
C GLU A 70 -29.00 21.18 4.07
N GLU A 71 -29.64 22.22 3.52
CA GLU A 71 -29.57 22.48 2.09
C GLU A 71 -28.15 22.84 1.62
N ASN A 72 -27.44 23.66 2.39
CA ASN A 72 -26.05 24.03 2.09
C ASN A 72 -25.12 22.83 2.20
N ILE A 73 -25.27 21.99 3.25
CA ILE A 73 -24.48 20.79 3.48
C ILE A 73 -24.66 19.82 2.30
N ARG A 74 -25.91 19.54 1.89
CA ARG A 74 -26.20 18.64 0.77
C ARG A 74 -25.65 19.15 -0.55
N THR A 75 -25.79 20.43 -0.82
CA THR A 75 -25.31 21.07 -2.06
C THR A 75 -23.77 20.97 -2.15
N ASN A 76 -23.08 21.28 -1.06
CA ASN A 76 -21.63 21.19 -1.01
C ASN A 76 -21.13 19.74 -1.14
N ALA A 77 -21.77 18.82 -0.43
CA ALA A 77 -21.41 17.39 -0.47
C ALA A 77 -21.68 16.78 -1.87
N GLU A 78 -22.77 17.17 -2.55
CA GLU A 78 -23.05 16.74 -3.90
C GLU A 78 -22.01 17.28 -4.89
N THR A 79 -21.67 18.56 -4.78
CA THR A 79 -20.65 19.19 -5.64
C THR A 79 -19.32 18.46 -5.50
N TYR A 80 -18.80 18.33 -4.28
CA TYR A 80 -17.54 17.67 -4.01
C TYR A 80 -17.56 16.18 -4.37
N GLY A 81 -18.66 15.48 -4.07
CA GLY A 81 -18.85 14.10 -4.45
C GLY A 81 -18.89 13.89 -5.97
N ASN A 82 -19.31 14.88 -6.76
CA ASN A 82 -19.21 14.84 -8.23
C ASN A 82 -17.77 14.97 -8.70
N GLU A 83 -16.98 15.85 -8.09
CA GLU A 83 -15.55 16.00 -8.38
C GLU A 83 -14.78 14.70 -8.08
N LEU A 84 -15.03 14.08 -6.93
CA LEU A 84 -14.42 12.79 -6.56
C LEU A 84 -14.79 11.67 -7.56
N ARG A 85 -16.04 11.61 -7.98
CA ARG A 85 -16.49 10.61 -8.96
C ARG A 85 -15.92 10.85 -10.36
N ALA A 86 -15.75 12.11 -10.75
CA ALA A 86 -15.09 12.44 -12.02
C ALA A 86 -13.63 11.97 -12.02
N LEU A 87 -12.90 12.24 -10.94
CA LEU A 87 -11.52 11.78 -10.79
C LEU A 87 -11.42 10.25 -10.73
N GLU A 88 -12.36 9.56 -10.05
CA GLU A 88 -12.42 8.09 -10.02
C GLU A 88 -12.58 7.50 -11.42
N GLN A 89 -13.41 8.09 -12.27
CA GLN A 89 -13.57 7.66 -13.65
C GLN A 89 -12.32 7.92 -14.49
N GLU A 90 -11.59 8.98 -14.20
CA GLU A 90 -10.32 9.28 -14.86
C GLU A 90 -9.26 8.23 -14.49
N TYR A 91 -9.11 7.89 -13.21
CA TYR A 91 -8.27 6.78 -12.75
C TYR A 91 -8.60 5.48 -13.48
N ALA A 92 -9.87 5.09 -13.48
CA ALA A 92 -10.31 3.86 -14.14
C ALA A 92 -9.99 3.86 -15.64
N THR A 93 -10.09 5.03 -16.30
CA THR A 93 -9.81 5.16 -17.74
C THR A 93 -8.30 5.09 -18.02
N VAL A 94 -7.49 5.80 -17.25
CA VAL A 94 -6.04 5.84 -17.42
C VAL A 94 -5.45 4.45 -17.18
N ILE A 95 -5.78 3.83 -16.05
CA ILE A 95 -5.21 2.54 -15.67
C ILE A 95 -5.66 1.42 -16.62
N ALA A 96 -6.93 1.42 -17.05
CA ALA A 96 -7.39 0.44 -18.06
C ALA A 96 -6.70 0.59 -19.43
N GLY A 97 -6.08 1.73 -19.71
CA GLY A 97 -5.34 2.00 -20.94
C GLY A 97 -3.83 1.85 -20.80
N SER A 98 -3.31 1.56 -19.61
CA SER A 98 -1.88 1.45 -19.34
C SER A 98 -1.27 0.17 -19.94
N GLU A 99 0.05 0.18 -20.17
CA GLU A 99 0.80 -0.96 -20.71
C GLU A 99 1.14 -2.00 -19.65
N SER A 100 1.26 -1.58 -18.37
CA SER A 100 1.50 -2.41 -17.20
C SER A 100 0.38 -2.25 -16.19
N ASP A 101 0.19 -3.26 -15.36
CA ASP A 101 -0.71 -3.27 -14.21
C ASP A 101 0.04 -3.54 -12.89
N VAL A 102 1.36 -3.34 -12.88
CA VAL A 102 2.23 -3.65 -11.73
C VAL A 102 2.97 -2.40 -11.25
N VAL A 103 3.00 -2.20 -9.94
CA VAL A 103 3.84 -1.18 -9.28
C VAL A 103 4.75 -1.81 -8.23
N ILE A 104 5.94 -1.24 -8.06
CA ILE A 104 6.90 -1.67 -7.04
C ILE A 104 7.18 -0.49 -6.10
N VAL A 105 7.01 -0.71 -4.80
CA VAL A 105 7.07 0.34 -3.77
C VAL A 105 8.23 0.07 -2.83
N ALA A 106 9.25 0.90 -2.88
CA ALA A 106 10.42 0.84 -2.00
C ALA A 106 10.18 1.59 -0.67
N ASP A 107 9.01 1.43 -0.08
CA ASP A 107 8.58 2.09 1.14
C ASP A 107 7.42 1.33 1.80
N ARG A 108 6.74 1.96 2.78
CA ARG A 108 5.46 1.52 3.35
C ARG A 108 4.36 1.63 2.30
N PHE A 109 3.43 0.70 2.38
CA PHE A 109 2.38 0.58 1.37
C PHE A 109 0.98 0.77 1.98
N PRO A 110 0.47 2.01 2.07
CA PRO A 110 -0.89 2.28 2.54
C PRO A 110 -1.95 2.23 1.42
N PHE A 111 -1.58 1.90 0.19
CA PHE A 111 -2.43 2.09 -1.00
C PHE A 111 -3.27 0.85 -1.38
N VAL A 112 -3.48 -0.11 -0.46
CA VAL A 112 -4.18 -1.38 -0.74
C VAL A 112 -5.51 -1.15 -1.44
N TYR A 113 -6.38 -0.29 -0.89
CA TYR A 113 -7.70 -0.03 -1.48
C TYR A 113 -7.64 0.66 -2.85
N MET A 114 -6.64 1.55 -3.07
CA MET A 114 -6.43 2.17 -4.38
C MET A 114 -6.07 1.11 -5.42
N MET A 115 -5.15 0.21 -5.11
CA MET A 115 -4.74 -0.85 -6.03
C MET A 115 -5.87 -1.84 -6.30
N GLU A 116 -6.61 -2.25 -5.25
CA GLU A 116 -7.79 -3.11 -5.39
C GLU A 116 -8.89 -2.48 -6.26
N ASP A 117 -9.13 -1.17 -6.12
CA ASP A 117 -10.15 -0.45 -6.88
C ASP A 117 -9.92 -0.50 -8.39
N TYR A 118 -8.67 -0.56 -8.82
CA TYR A 118 -8.29 -0.50 -10.24
C TYR A 118 -7.60 -1.77 -10.75
N GLY A 119 -7.40 -2.78 -9.90
CA GLY A 119 -6.80 -4.06 -10.27
C GLY A 119 -5.31 -3.97 -10.54
N ILE A 120 -4.59 -3.07 -9.84
CA ILE A 120 -3.14 -2.94 -9.94
C ILE A 120 -2.48 -3.95 -9.00
N GLU A 121 -1.57 -4.75 -9.52
CA GLU A 121 -0.70 -5.63 -8.74
C GLU A 121 0.43 -4.79 -8.11
N TYR A 122 0.84 -5.15 -6.90
CA TYR A 122 1.88 -4.39 -6.21
C TYR A 122 2.84 -5.29 -5.42
N TYR A 123 4.08 -4.82 -5.33
CA TYR A 123 5.13 -5.38 -4.48
C TYR A 123 5.70 -4.27 -3.62
N ALA A 124 5.74 -4.45 -2.30
CA ALA A 124 6.13 -3.39 -1.39
C ALA A 124 7.11 -3.87 -0.31
N ALA A 125 7.97 -2.96 0.15
CA ALA A 125 8.94 -3.27 1.19
C ALA A 125 8.28 -3.55 2.54
N PHE A 126 7.26 -2.77 2.90
CA PHE A 126 6.61 -2.87 4.19
C PHE A 126 5.08 -2.71 4.09
N PRO A 127 4.30 -3.36 4.99
CA PRO A 127 2.88 -3.04 5.17
C PRO A 127 2.67 -1.56 5.52
N GLY A 128 1.49 -1.01 5.21
CA GLY A 128 1.19 0.42 5.38
C GLY A 128 1.37 0.97 6.79
N CYS A 129 1.08 0.15 7.81
CA CYS A 129 1.22 0.51 9.23
C CYS A 129 2.48 -0.06 9.89
N SER A 130 3.49 -0.47 9.11
CA SER A 130 4.74 -0.97 9.67
C SER A 130 5.47 0.13 10.45
N THR A 131 6.02 -0.25 11.61
CA THR A 131 6.95 0.58 12.37
C THR A 131 8.41 0.35 11.94
N GLU A 132 8.64 -0.58 11.05
CA GLU A 132 9.94 -0.86 10.49
C GLU A 132 10.39 0.30 9.59
N SER A 133 11.64 0.69 9.71
CA SER A 133 12.24 1.79 8.95
C SER A 133 13.43 1.33 8.11
N GLU A 134 13.88 0.10 8.30
CA GLU A 134 15.02 -0.47 7.58
C GLU A 134 14.58 -1.81 6.99
N ALA A 135 14.72 -1.95 5.68
CA ALA A 135 14.49 -3.22 5.00
C ALA A 135 15.65 -4.18 5.28
N ASP A 136 15.35 -5.43 5.53
CA ASP A 136 16.36 -6.46 5.58
C ASP A 136 16.90 -6.78 4.16
N PHE A 137 17.97 -7.56 4.11
CA PHE A 137 18.59 -7.90 2.84
C PHE A 137 17.66 -8.76 1.95
N GLU A 138 16.79 -9.57 2.55
CA GLU A 138 15.86 -10.43 1.81
C GLU A 138 14.82 -9.59 1.09
N THR A 139 14.29 -8.55 1.73
CA THR A 139 13.37 -7.56 1.12
C THR A 139 14.02 -6.83 -0.06
N VAL A 140 15.28 -6.39 0.08
CA VAL A 140 16.02 -5.74 -1.01
C VAL A 140 16.18 -6.68 -2.21
N VAL A 141 16.56 -7.94 -1.97
CA VAL A 141 16.72 -8.96 -3.03
C VAL A 141 15.39 -9.25 -3.71
N PHE A 142 14.33 -9.43 -2.93
CA PHE A 142 12.98 -9.68 -3.45
C PHE A 142 12.52 -8.54 -4.38
N LEU A 143 12.61 -7.28 -3.94
CA LEU A 143 12.23 -6.15 -4.78
C LEU A 143 13.14 -6.01 -6.01
N ALA A 144 14.43 -6.30 -5.89
CA ALA A 144 15.36 -6.30 -7.01
C ALA A 144 15.03 -7.37 -8.07
N GLU A 145 14.52 -8.53 -7.64
CA GLU A 145 14.00 -9.56 -8.54
C GLU A 145 12.76 -9.07 -9.28
N LYS A 146 11.85 -8.39 -8.58
CA LYS A 146 10.65 -7.81 -9.18
C LYS A 146 10.96 -6.69 -10.18
N VAL A 147 11.92 -5.83 -9.86
CA VAL A 147 12.44 -4.82 -10.81
C VAL A 147 12.92 -5.46 -12.12
N LYS A 148 13.64 -6.59 -12.03
CA LYS A 148 14.10 -7.32 -13.24
C LYS A 148 12.97 -8.02 -13.97
N GLU A 149 12.05 -8.63 -13.24
CA GLU A 149 10.92 -9.39 -13.77
C GLU A 149 10.01 -8.50 -14.62
N PHE A 150 9.64 -7.34 -14.07
CA PHE A 150 8.74 -6.38 -14.70
C PHE A 150 9.45 -5.29 -15.48
N GLN A 151 10.78 -5.29 -15.48
CA GLN A 151 11.61 -4.27 -16.15
C GLN A 151 11.27 -2.83 -15.70
N SER A 152 10.90 -2.68 -14.41
CA SER A 152 10.51 -1.40 -13.85
C SER A 152 11.73 -0.48 -13.74
N ASP A 153 11.64 0.71 -14.32
CA ASP A 153 12.62 1.78 -14.22
C ASP A 153 12.25 2.84 -13.16
N THR A 154 11.05 2.74 -12.60
CA THR A 154 10.57 3.65 -11.56
C THR A 154 10.05 2.88 -10.35
N LEU A 155 10.58 3.20 -9.16
CA LEU A 155 10.10 2.71 -7.87
C LEU A 155 9.30 3.80 -7.16
N LEU A 156 8.18 3.40 -6.58
CA LEU A 156 7.35 4.32 -5.80
C LEU A 156 7.87 4.43 -4.36
N ILE A 157 7.79 5.63 -3.81
CA ILE A 157 7.98 5.94 -2.39
C ILE A 157 6.83 6.82 -1.91
N THR A 158 6.64 6.95 -0.59
CA THR A 158 5.68 7.90 -0.01
C THR A 158 6.31 9.28 0.16
N GLU A 159 5.50 10.31 0.45
CA GLU A 159 5.96 11.68 0.72
C GLU A 159 6.92 11.80 1.93
N SER A 160 6.92 10.80 2.80
CA SER A 160 7.83 10.71 3.95
C SER A 160 9.00 9.74 3.72
N GLY A 161 9.04 9.09 2.55
CA GLY A 161 10.06 8.13 2.16
C GLY A 161 11.40 8.78 1.81
N THR A 162 12.38 7.93 1.58
CA THR A 162 13.70 8.34 1.10
C THR A 162 14.15 7.40 -0.02
N ASP A 163 15.02 7.87 -0.90
CA ASP A 163 15.54 7.09 -2.02
C ASP A 163 16.49 5.95 -1.61
N VAL A 164 16.90 5.91 -0.33
CA VAL A 164 17.95 4.97 0.15
C VAL A 164 17.61 3.51 -0.16
N LEU A 165 16.37 3.09 0.09
CA LEU A 165 15.95 1.73 -0.19
C LEU A 165 15.84 1.47 -1.70
N ALA A 166 15.29 2.41 -2.45
CA ALA A 166 15.18 2.33 -3.90
C ALA A 166 16.57 2.23 -4.57
N GLU A 167 17.53 3.04 -4.13
CA GLU A 167 18.92 2.95 -4.58
C GLU A 167 19.52 1.56 -4.32
N ALA A 168 19.33 1.00 -3.11
CA ALA A 168 19.82 -0.33 -2.77
C ALA A 168 19.15 -1.43 -3.62
N VAL A 169 17.87 -1.30 -3.93
CA VAL A 169 17.13 -2.21 -4.82
C VAL A 169 17.69 -2.16 -6.23
N TYR A 170 17.89 -0.97 -6.81
CA TYR A 170 18.46 -0.81 -8.15
C TYR A 170 19.90 -1.31 -8.23
N GLU A 171 20.72 -1.02 -7.20
CA GLU A 171 22.10 -1.54 -7.14
C GLU A 171 22.12 -3.07 -7.15
N ASN A 172 21.27 -3.71 -6.34
CA ASN A 172 21.14 -5.17 -6.30
C ASN A 172 20.57 -5.75 -7.60
N ALA A 173 19.64 -5.06 -8.24
CA ALA A 173 19.13 -5.42 -9.54
C ALA A 173 20.19 -5.29 -10.66
N GLY A 174 21.23 -4.47 -10.47
CA GLY A 174 22.23 -4.18 -11.49
C GLY A 174 21.69 -3.31 -12.62
N VAL A 175 20.69 -2.49 -12.33
CA VAL A 175 20.09 -1.51 -13.26
C VAL A 175 20.09 -0.13 -12.61
N SER A 176 19.71 0.88 -13.36
CA SER A 176 19.46 2.23 -12.87
C SER A 176 17.99 2.57 -13.11
N GLY A 177 17.43 3.35 -12.22
CA GLY A 177 16.05 3.81 -12.32
C GLY A 177 15.84 5.08 -11.51
N GLU A 178 14.61 5.50 -11.41
CA GLU A 178 14.18 6.72 -10.74
C GLU A 178 13.18 6.38 -9.62
N THR A 179 12.91 7.33 -8.74
CA THR A 179 11.83 7.24 -7.75
C THR A 179 10.75 8.23 -8.08
N ALA A 180 9.50 7.85 -7.82
CA ALA A 180 8.36 8.74 -7.90
C ALA A 180 7.58 8.71 -6.59
N VAL A 181 7.06 9.87 -6.16
CA VAL A 181 6.31 10.00 -4.90
C VAL A 181 4.85 9.74 -5.16
N LEU A 182 4.30 8.73 -4.47
CA LEU A 182 2.87 8.50 -4.37
C LEU A 182 2.39 9.01 -3.01
N HIS A 183 1.56 10.06 -3.00
CA HIS A 183 1.14 10.72 -1.78
C HIS A 183 0.16 9.87 -0.97
N SER A 184 0.57 9.49 0.24
CA SER A 184 -0.29 8.78 1.20
C SER A 184 -1.17 9.72 2.03
N MET A 185 -0.83 11.00 2.05
CA MET A 185 -1.49 12.04 2.86
C MET A 185 -1.45 11.73 4.37
N GLN A 186 -0.55 10.87 4.81
CA GLN A 186 -0.27 10.62 6.23
C GLN A 186 0.57 11.76 6.85
N ALA A 187 1.32 12.46 6.02
CA ALA A 187 2.10 13.64 6.41
C ALA A 187 1.74 14.81 5.48
N VAL A 188 0.96 15.76 5.99
CA VAL A 188 0.64 17.01 5.31
C VAL A 188 1.16 18.16 6.17
N TYR A 189 2.08 18.92 5.63
CA TYR A 189 2.76 19.98 6.37
C TYR A 189 2.04 21.32 6.22
N ARG A 190 2.37 22.26 7.12
CA ARG A 190 1.76 23.60 7.09
C ARG A 190 2.02 24.33 5.77
N ASP A 191 3.24 24.19 5.25
CA ASP A 191 3.68 24.87 4.02
C ASP A 191 2.86 24.37 2.82
N ASP A 192 2.50 23.08 2.79
CA ASP A 192 1.63 22.48 1.76
C ASP A 192 0.22 23.09 1.82
N MET A 193 -0.32 23.22 3.04
CA MET A 193 -1.62 23.84 3.27
C MET A 193 -1.63 25.32 2.87
N GLU A 194 -0.59 26.07 3.16
CA GLU A 194 -0.42 27.46 2.77
C GLU A 194 -0.25 27.62 1.25
N ALA A 195 0.33 26.61 0.58
CA ALA A 195 0.41 26.51 -0.88
C ALA A 195 -0.90 26.10 -1.56
N GLY A 196 -1.94 25.73 -0.78
CA GLY A 196 -3.24 25.35 -1.29
C GLY A 196 -3.43 23.87 -1.55
N ALA A 197 -2.60 23.01 -0.92
CA ALA A 197 -2.75 21.58 -1.01
C ALA A 197 -4.17 21.11 -0.62
N SER A 198 -4.71 20.18 -1.36
CA SER A 198 -6.02 19.61 -1.13
C SER A 198 -6.01 18.10 -1.38
N TYR A 199 -7.00 17.41 -0.84
CA TYR A 199 -7.17 15.99 -1.08
C TYR A 199 -7.29 15.67 -2.58
N LEU A 200 -8.13 16.43 -3.32
CA LEU A 200 -8.27 16.25 -4.76
C LEU A 200 -6.93 16.49 -5.49
N GLY A 201 -6.22 17.56 -5.13
CA GLY A 201 -4.93 17.86 -5.76
C GLY A 201 -3.91 16.74 -5.58
N TYR A 202 -3.77 16.19 -4.37
CA TYR A 202 -2.89 15.03 -4.15
C TYR A 202 -3.35 13.77 -4.90
N MET A 203 -4.65 13.54 -5.01
CA MET A 203 -5.15 12.40 -5.79
C MET A 203 -4.95 12.62 -7.30
N GLU A 204 -5.03 13.85 -7.81
CA GLU A 204 -4.69 14.19 -9.19
C GLU A 204 -3.19 13.98 -9.46
N GLU A 205 -2.32 14.41 -8.55
CA GLU A 205 -0.86 14.16 -8.62
C GLU A 205 -0.56 12.65 -8.61
N ASN A 206 -1.21 11.89 -7.74
CA ASN A 206 -1.08 10.43 -7.70
C ASN A 206 -1.49 9.76 -9.02
N LEU A 207 -2.52 10.27 -9.68
CA LEU A 207 -2.94 9.78 -10.99
C LEU A 207 -1.86 9.99 -12.05
N GLU A 208 -1.24 11.18 -12.10
CA GLU A 208 -0.16 11.45 -13.05
C GLU A 208 1.06 10.55 -12.80
N VAL A 209 1.40 10.31 -11.51
CA VAL A 209 2.48 9.36 -11.15
C VAL A 209 2.15 7.95 -11.64
N LEU A 210 0.94 7.45 -11.36
CA LEU A 210 0.55 6.10 -11.81
C LEU A 210 0.53 6.00 -13.34
N LYS A 211 0.14 7.06 -14.03
CA LYS A 211 0.15 7.11 -15.49
C LYS A 211 1.57 7.05 -16.07
N GLU A 212 2.55 7.66 -15.41
CA GLU A 212 3.95 7.58 -15.82
C GLU A 212 4.54 6.20 -15.55
N VAL A 213 4.28 5.63 -14.36
CA VAL A 213 4.86 4.36 -13.91
C VAL A 213 4.27 3.15 -14.64
N LEU A 214 3.01 3.24 -15.10
CA LEU A 214 2.32 2.13 -15.76
C LEU A 214 2.43 2.17 -17.31
N ASN A 215 3.13 3.14 -17.92
CA ASN A 215 3.35 3.28 -19.36
C ASN A 215 4.82 3.46 -19.72
#